data_4c92ac64b9cf58e7a95685ed4098b7bd
#
_entry.id   4c92ac64b9cf58e7a95685ed4098b7bd
#
_cell.length_a   1.000
_cell.length_b   1.000
_cell.length_c   1.000
_cell.angle_alpha   90.00
_cell.angle_beta   90.00
_cell.angle_gamma   90.00
#
_symmetry.space_group_name_H-M   'P 1'
#
loop_
_entity.id
_entity.type
_entity.pdbx_description
1 polymer ?
#
loop_
_entity_poly.entity_id
_entity_poly.type
_entity_poly.pdbx_seq_one_letter_code
_entity_poly.pdbx_strand_id
1 'polypeptide(L)'
;MQYRKLGNTNIDIPIIGLGTMTWGQQNSFEEGYEQMDYALSRGVNFFDAAEMYPVPPRAETYGDTERCIGKWFAQTGRRDDVTLATKVSGRSKDMTHVRGGPRLSRDHIRKAIEGSLERLQTDYIDLYQVHWPERATNFFGKRGYSHYPAADGVAIDQTLDALNELVDEGLVKNIGISNETPWGAMEYLRLASERGWSKIVSIQNVYNLLSRQFEVGLAEIALREDVGLLAYSPLAFGVLTGKYIGGVKPKGSRLALFERFSRYDSLQSEAATAAYFEIAKEHGLSLTQMSLAFVCQQPFVTSCLIGATDMNQLRENIDAFEIKLPKETVSYTHLTLPTRKLV
;
A
#
# COMPACT_ATOMS: atom_id res chain seq x y z
N MET A 1 -20.84 0.33 0.76
CA MET A 1 -19.43 0.07 0.36
C MET A 1 -19.42 -0.79 -0.90
N GLN A 2 -18.57 -0.50 -1.89
CA GLN A 2 -18.35 -1.34 -3.06
C GLN A 2 -17.23 -2.34 -2.76
N TYR A 3 -17.38 -3.58 -3.23
CA TYR A 3 -16.38 -4.65 -3.06
C TYR A 3 -15.87 -5.12 -4.41
N ARG A 4 -14.62 -5.61 -4.44
CA ARG A 4 -13.96 -6.21 -5.61
C ARG A 4 -13.23 -7.48 -5.21
N LYS A 5 -13.11 -8.42 -6.12
CA LYS A 5 -12.36 -9.67 -5.90
C LYS A 5 -10.88 -9.38 -5.65
N LEU A 6 -10.31 -10.05 -4.65
CA LEU A 6 -8.88 -10.08 -4.42
C LEU A 6 -8.24 -11.08 -5.40
N GLY A 7 -7.86 -10.61 -6.57
CA GLY A 7 -7.36 -11.47 -7.62
C GLY A 7 -8.37 -12.56 -8.02
N ASN A 8 -7.87 -13.74 -8.34
CA ASN A 8 -8.67 -14.91 -8.69
C ASN A 8 -9.20 -15.70 -7.47
N THR A 9 -9.28 -15.09 -6.31
CA THR A 9 -9.76 -15.72 -5.06
C THR A 9 -11.27 -15.55 -4.89
N ASN A 10 -11.83 -16.22 -3.86
CA ASN A 10 -13.22 -16.02 -3.44
C ASN A 10 -13.37 -14.88 -2.42
N ILE A 11 -12.29 -14.15 -2.12
CA ILE A 11 -12.30 -13.07 -1.13
C ILE A 11 -12.73 -11.77 -1.83
N ASP A 12 -13.79 -11.15 -1.31
CA ASP A 12 -14.21 -9.80 -1.70
C ASP A 12 -13.66 -8.79 -0.70
N ILE A 13 -12.91 -7.80 -1.15
CA ILE A 13 -12.41 -6.70 -0.33
C ILE A 13 -13.02 -5.37 -0.73
N PRO A 14 -13.20 -4.43 0.22
CA PRO A 14 -13.78 -3.13 -0.08
C PRO A 14 -12.86 -2.30 -0.98
N ILE A 15 -13.45 -1.44 -1.80
CA ILE A 15 -12.70 -0.52 -2.67
C ILE A 15 -11.82 0.48 -1.89
N ILE A 16 -12.13 0.70 -0.63
CA ILE A 16 -11.32 1.44 0.34
C ILE A 16 -10.79 0.45 1.38
N GLY A 17 -9.47 0.35 1.52
CA GLY A 17 -8.80 -0.44 2.55
C GLY A 17 -8.15 0.46 3.62
N LEU A 18 -8.05 -0.01 4.84
CA LEU A 18 -7.46 0.71 5.96
C LEU A 18 -5.95 0.44 6.06
N GLY A 19 -5.13 1.44 5.70
CA GLY A 19 -3.70 1.43 5.92
C GLY A 19 -3.36 1.90 7.33
N THR A 20 -2.48 1.20 8.01
CA THR A 20 -2.28 1.28 9.46
C THR A 20 -0.91 1.81 9.89
N MET A 21 -0.09 2.30 8.96
CA MET A 21 1.34 2.58 9.17
C MET A 21 1.67 3.70 10.18
N THR A 22 0.68 4.37 10.75
CA THR A 22 0.87 5.46 11.74
C THR A 22 0.69 5.00 13.18
N TRP A 23 0.07 3.82 13.41
CA TRP A 23 -0.29 3.34 14.74
C TRP A 23 0.93 2.82 15.51
N GLY A 24 1.10 3.30 16.72
CA GLY A 24 2.27 3.06 17.58
C GLY A 24 3.34 4.15 17.47
N GLN A 25 3.13 5.21 16.67
CA GLN A 25 4.05 6.33 16.58
C GLN A 25 3.35 7.69 16.43
N GLN A 26 2.67 7.97 15.30
CA GLN A 26 1.87 9.20 15.12
C GLN A 26 0.52 9.10 15.81
N ASN A 27 -0.05 7.90 15.86
CA ASN A 27 -1.29 7.60 16.56
C ASN A 27 -1.03 6.62 17.70
N SER A 28 -1.75 6.79 18.80
CA SER A 28 -1.78 5.80 19.89
C SER A 28 -2.51 4.52 19.48
N PHE A 29 -2.46 3.51 20.33
CA PHE A 29 -3.21 2.27 20.11
C PHE A 29 -4.73 2.51 20.22
N GLU A 30 -5.15 3.34 21.16
CA GLU A 30 -6.56 3.71 21.37
C GLU A 30 -7.14 4.43 20.15
N GLU A 31 -6.39 5.37 19.54
CA GLU A 31 -6.77 6.00 18.28
C GLU A 31 -6.83 4.98 17.14
N GLY A 32 -5.93 3.99 17.13
CA GLY A 32 -5.98 2.87 16.18
C GLY A 32 -7.24 2.03 16.35
N TYR A 33 -7.66 1.74 17.61
CA TYR A 33 -8.89 1.00 17.90
C TYR A 33 -10.13 1.76 17.41
N GLU A 34 -10.22 3.07 17.68
CA GLU A 34 -11.32 3.91 17.18
C GLU A 34 -11.39 3.89 15.66
N GLN A 35 -10.24 3.96 14.98
CA GLN A 35 -10.18 3.89 13.51
C GLN A 35 -10.65 2.53 12.99
N MET A 36 -10.25 1.40 13.61
CA MET A 36 -10.68 0.06 13.22
C MET A 36 -12.18 -0.13 13.42
N ASP A 37 -12.72 0.27 14.58
CA ASP A 37 -14.14 0.16 14.87
C ASP A 37 -14.99 0.97 13.90
N TYR A 38 -14.57 2.22 13.63
CA TYR A 38 -15.26 3.06 12.66
C TYR A 38 -15.18 2.48 11.24
N ALA A 39 -14.00 2.05 10.79
CA ALA A 39 -13.81 1.46 9.48
C ALA A 39 -14.75 0.26 9.26
N LEU A 40 -14.80 -0.68 10.21
CA LEU A 40 -15.70 -1.82 10.14
C LEU A 40 -17.18 -1.41 10.14
N SER A 41 -17.57 -0.40 10.92
CA SER A 41 -18.94 0.12 10.92
C SER A 41 -19.38 0.67 9.55
N ARG A 42 -18.40 1.07 8.72
CA ARG A 42 -18.61 1.56 7.36
C ARG A 42 -18.38 0.51 6.27
N GLY A 43 -18.16 -0.76 6.65
CA GLY A 43 -17.90 -1.88 5.73
C GLY A 43 -16.49 -1.91 5.18
N VAL A 44 -15.52 -1.21 5.79
CA VAL A 44 -14.10 -1.29 5.47
C VAL A 44 -13.48 -2.37 6.35
N ASN A 45 -13.42 -3.59 5.85
CA ASN A 45 -12.91 -4.76 6.55
C ASN A 45 -11.57 -5.30 6.02
N PHE A 46 -10.91 -4.56 5.12
CA PHE A 46 -9.57 -4.88 4.64
C PHE A 46 -8.55 -4.00 5.35
N PHE A 47 -7.69 -4.60 6.20
CA PHE A 47 -6.66 -3.91 6.97
C PHE A 47 -5.27 -4.28 6.45
N ASP A 48 -4.44 -3.27 6.18
CA ASP A 48 -3.10 -3.44 5.62
C ASP A 48 -2.03 -2.98 6.60
N ALA A 49 -1.26 -3.92 7.12
CA ALA A 49 -0.13 -3.73 8.02
C ALA A 49 1.20 -4.10 7.35
N ALA A 50 2.30 -4.08 8.11
CA ALA A 50 3.60 -4.65 7.76
C ALA A 50 4.43 -4.88 9.02
N GLU A 51 5.31 -5.90 9.03
CA GLU A 51 6.19 -6.18 10.17
C GLU A 51 7.03 -4.98 10.62
N MET A 52 7.44 -4.13 9.66
CA MET A 52 8.28 -2.98 9.92
C MET A 52 7.53 -1.72 10.41
N TYR A 53 6.20 -1.75 10.39
CA TYR A 53 5.42 -0.58 10.79
C TYR A 53 5.45 -0.35 12.31
N PRO A 54 5.36 0.91 12.74
CA PRO A 54 5.04 2.15 12.03
C PRO A 54 6.20 2.74 11.21
N VAL A 55 5.89 3.78 10.42
CA VAL A 55 6.85 4.50 9.58
C VAL A 55 6.99 5.94 10.06
N PRO A 56 8.24 6.45 10.24
CA PRO A 56 9.56 5.86 9.93
C PRO A 56 9.91 4.65 10.80
N PRO A 57 10.55 3.60 10.19
CA PRO A 57 10.95 2.42 10.98
C PRO A 57 11.99 2.79 12.04
N ARG A 58 11.77 2.31 13.26
CA ARG A 58 12.68 2.48 14.41
C ARG A 58 12.71 1.18 15.19
N ALA A 59 13.84 0.91 15.86
CA ALA A 59 13.98 -0.30 16.67
C ALA A 59 12.95 -0.34 17.83
N GLU A 60 12.69 0.82 18.43
CA GLU A 60 11.82 0.97 19.60
C GLU A 60 10.35 0.71 19.30
N THR A 61 9.91 0.99 18.07
CA THR A 61 8.51 0.86 17.64
C THR A 61 8.29 -0.26 16.62
N TYR A 62 9.34 -1.04 16.30
CA TYR A 62 9.23 -2.15 15.35
C TYR A 62 8.10 -3.11 15.69
N GLY A 63 7.16 -3.27 14.77
CA GLY A 63 6.02 -4.17 14.90
C GLY A 63 4.86 -3.64 15.76
N ASP A 64 4.90 -2.39 16.23
CA ASP A 64 3.85 -1.84 17.09
C ASP A 64 2.50 -1.73 16.38
N THR A 65 2.49 -1.50 15.08
CA THR A 65 1.25 -1.52 14.30
C THR A 65 0.58 -2.90 14.33
N GLU A 66 1.35 -3.98 14.17
CA GLU A 66 0.82 -5.34 14.28
C GLU A 66 0.39 -5.64 15.72
N ARG A 67 1.15 -5.19 16.74
CA ARG A 67 0.72 -5.33 18.16
C ARG A 67 -0.56 -4.57 18.47
N CYS A 68 -0.76 -3.39 17.89
CA CYS A 68 -2.00 -2.63 18.01
C CYS A 68 -3.19 -3.45 17.48
N ILE A 69 -3.07 -3.98 16.26
CA ILE A 69 -4.12 -4.81 15.64
C ILE A 69 -4.36 -6.09 16.48
N GLY A 70 -3.31 -6.80 16.88
CA GLY A 70 -3.42 -8.04 17.66
C GLY A 70 -4.10 -7.83 19.02
N LYS A 71 -3.76 -6.76 19.74
CA LYS A 71 -4.44 -6.41 20.99
C LYS A 71 -5.92 -6.10 20.76
N TRP A 72 -6.25 -5.40 19.70
CA TRP A 72 -7.64 -5.12 19.33
C TRP A 72 -8.41 -6.41 19.01
N PHE A 73 -7.81 -7.36 18.27
CA PHE A 73 -8.41 -8.68 18.03
C PHE A 73 -8.67 -9.44 19.34
N ALA A 74 -7.69 -9.46 20.24
CA ALA A 74 -7.84 -10.14 21.52
C ALA A 74 -8.95 -9.54 22.42
N GLN A 75 -9.09 -8.20 22.38
CA GLN A 75 -10.11 -7.50 23.16
C GLN A 75 -11.53 -7.64 22.60
N THR A 76 -11.66 -7.71 21.27
CA THR A 76 -12.96 -7.64 20.59
C THR A 76 -13.46 -8.98 20.07
N GLY A 77 -12.57 -9.96 19.88
CA GLY A 77 -12.88 -11.24 19.23
C GLY A 77 -13.19 -11.11 17.72
N ARG A 78 -12.86 -9.99 17.08
CA ARG A 78 -13.28 -9.64 15.72
C ARG A 78 -12.27 -10.02 14.62
N ARG A 79 -11.39 -11.00 14.86
CA ARG A 79 -10.41 -11.44 13.84
C ARG A 79 -11.09 -11.89 12.54
N ASP A 80 -12.18 -12.61 12.62
CA ASP A 80 -12.89 -13.17 11.45
C ASP A 80 -13.71 -12.13 10.68
N ASP A 81 -13.95 -10.94 11.27
CA ASP A 81 -14.59 -9.82 10.58
C ASP A 81 -13.63 -9.12 9.60
N VAL A 82 -12.31 -9.39 9.67
CA VAL A 82 -11.26 -8.66 8.99
C VAL A 82 -10.51 -9.53 7.98
N THR A 83 -10.38 -9.06 6.76
CA THR A 83 -9.38 -9.54 5.79
C THR A 83 -8.06 -8.82 6.11
N LEU A 84 -7.10 -9.53 6.68
CA LEU A 84 -5.86 -8.97 7.19
C LEU A 84 -4.71 -9.18 6.20
N ALA A 85 -4.05 -8.09 5.82
CA ALA A 85 -2.80 -8.12 5.07
C ALA A 85 -1.64 -7.66 5.95
N THR A 86 -0.49 -8.36 5.86
CA THR A 86 0.79 -7.88 6.36
C THR A 86 1.91 -8.22 5.39
N LYS A 87 3.17 -7.82 5.70
CA LYS A 87 4.26 -7.86 4.73
C LYS A 87 5.58 -8.25 5.37
N VAL A 88 6.36 -9.08 4.65
CA VAL A 88 7.78 -9.30 4.95
C VAL A 88 8.64 -8.23 4.28
N SER A 89 9.55 -7.64 5.03
CA SER A 89 10.48 -6.62 4.54
C SER A 89 11.54 -7.23 3.61
N GLY A 90 11.73 -6.61 2.45
CA GLY A 90 12.83 -6.92 1.55
C GLY A 90 14.19 -6.46 2.10
N ARG A 91 15.26 -6.66 1.32
CA ARG A 91 16.62 -6.30 1.72
C ARG A 91 16.75 -4.84 2.10
N SER A 92 17.31 -4.57 3.28
CA SER A 92 17.65 -3.22 3.74
C SER A 92 18.90 -3.25 4.61
N LYS A 93 19.82 -2.30 4.38
CA LYS A 93 21.00 -2.09 5.21
C LYS A 93 20.71 -1.22 6.44
N ASP A 94 19.66 -0.41 6.37
CA ASP A 94 19.31 0.59 7.38
C ASP A 94 18.40 0.02 8.47
N MET A 95 17.92 -1.21 8.31
CA MET A 95 16.99 -1.87 9.24
C MET A 95 17.65 -3.05 9.93
N THR A 96 18.83 -2.83 10.53
CA THR A 96 19.59 -3.90 11.22
C THR A 96 18.86 -4.49 12.42
N HIS A 97 17.95 -3.75 13.04
CA HIS A 97 17.09 -4.22 14.11
C HIS A 97 16.08 -5.30 13.66
N VAL A 98 15.80 -5.39 12.35
CA VAL A 98 14.95 -6.43 11.78
C VAL A 98 15.83 -7.60 11.35
N ARG A 99 15.95 -8.62 12.19
CA ARG A 99 16.72 -9.86 11.93
C ARG A 99 18.16 -9.63 11.43
N GLY A 100 18.85 -8.60 11.92
CA GLY A 100 20.21 -8.25 11.48
C GLY A 100 20.32 -7.60 10.11
N GLY A 101 19.21 -7.22 9.51
CA GLY A 101 19.02 -6.74 8.15
C GLY A 101 18.08 -7.68 7.39
N PRO A 102 16.86 -7.23 7.05
CA PRO A 102 15.85 -8.09 6.47
C PRO A 102 16.28 -8.60 5.08
N ARG A 103 15.89 -9.83 4.78
CA ARG A 103 16.12 -10.52 3.52
C ARG A 103 14.86 -11.31 3.13
N LEU A 104 14.77 -11.73 1.87
CA LEU A 104 13.68 -12.59 1.35
C LEU A 104 14.11 -14.08 1.22
N SER A 105 15.11 -14.51 1.99
CA SER A 105 15.46 -15.91 2.10
C SER A 105 14.44 -16.68 2.95
N ARG A 106 14.34 -17.99 2.73
CA ARG A 106 13.44 -18.90 3.46
C ARG A 106 13.47 -18.69 4.98
N ASP A 107 14.67 -18.67 5.59
CA ASP A 107 14.83 -18.48 7.03
C ASP A 107 14.31 -17.12 7.52
N HIS A 108 14.56 -16.04 6.74
CA HIS A 108 14.05 -14.72 7.07
C HIS A 108 12.53 -14.59 6.91
N ILE A 109 11.96 -15.20 5.87
CA ILE A 109 10.51 -15.24 5.65
C ILE A 109 9.82 -16.01 6.78
N ARG A 110 10.37 -17.16 7.16
CA ARG A 110 9.86 -17.98 8.27
C ARG A 110 9.83 -17.20 9.59
N LYS A 111 10.95 -16.61 9.99
CA LYS A 111 11.01 -15.77 11.20
C LYS A 111 10.12 -14.54 11.13
N ALA A 112 9.92 -13.98 9.94
CA ALA A 112 9.04 -12.83 9.76
C ALA A 112 7.57 -13.19 10.01
N ILE A 113 7.09 -14.28 9.40
CA ILE A 113 5.68 -14.69 9.58
C ILE A 113 5.41 -15.11 11.04
N GLU A 114 6.31 -15.88 11.67
CA GLU A 114 6.18 -16.27 13.08
C GLU A 114 6.05 -15.05 13.98
N GLY A 115 6.93 -14.05 13.81
CA GLY A 115 6.83 -12.81 14.56
C GLY A 115 5.59 -11.98 14.24
N SER A 116 5.11 -11.98 13.00
CA SER A 116 3.87 -11.29 12.64
C SER A 116 2.64 -11.96 13.25
N LEU A 117 2.54 -13.29 13.21
CA LEU A 117 1.45 -14.05 13.83
C LEU A 117 1.42 -13.83 15.35
N GLU A 118 2.59 -13.82 16.01
CA GLU A 118 2.70 -13.53 17.44
C GLU A 118 2.20 -12.11 17.77
N ARG A 119 2.66 -11.09 17.04
CA ARG A 119 2.26 -9.69 17.29
C ARG A 119 0.77 -9.46 16.99
N LEU A 120 0.26 -10.07 15.93
CA LEU A 120 -1.15 -9.97 15.48
C LEU A 120 -2.09 -10.87 16.30
N GLN A 121 -1.56 -11.77 17.13
CA GLN A 121 -2.34 -12.71 17.96
C GLN A 121 -3.36 -13.50 17.14
N THR A 122 -2.91 -14.08 16.02
CA THR A 122 -3.72 -14.87 15.09
C THR A 122 -2.90 -16.02 14.53
N ASP A 123 -3.58 -17.09 14.11
CA ASP A 123 -2.93 -18.29 13.58
C ASP A 123 -2.73 -18.23 12.07
N TYR A 124 -3.30 -17.23 11.39
CA TYR A 124 -3.21 -17.09 9.93
C TYR A 124 -3.27 -15.64 9.46
N ILE A 125 -2.72 -15.41 8.25
CA ILE A 125 -2.79 -14.15 7.52
C ILE A 125 -3.58 -14.36 6.22
N ASP A 126 -4.53 -13.46 5.90
CA ASP A 126 -5.33 -13.58 4.68
C ASP A 126 -4.54 -13.22 3.42
N LEU A 127 -3.66 -12.21 3.51
CA LEU A 127 -2.76 -11.79 2.43
C LEU A 127 -1.37 -11.45 2.96
N TYR A 128 -0.36 -12.26 2.60
CA TYR A 128 1.02 -12.01 2.98
C TYR A 128 1.82 -11.49 1.78
N GLN A 129 2.48 -10.35 1.95
CA GLN A 129 3.06 -9.63 0.83
C GLN A 129 4.57 -9.50 0.95
N VAL A 130 5.31 -9.64 -0.16
CA VAL A 130 6.68 -9.15 -0.28
C VAL A 130 6.64 -7.63 -0.33
N HIS A 131 7.22 -6.94 0.68
CA HIS A 131 7.09 -5.50 0.83
C HIS A 131 7.83 -4.70 -0.25
N TRP A 132 8.99 -5.16 -0.70
CA TRP A 132 9.73 -4.66 -1.86
C TRP A 132 10.69 -5.72 -2.39
N PRO A 133 11.11 -5.61 -3.68
CA PRO A 133 12.02 -6.56 -4.29
C PRO A 133 13.36 -6.71 -3.55
N GLU A 134 13.89 -7.94 -3.50
CA GLU A 134 15.25 -8.22 -2.99
C GLU A 134 16.32 -7.74 -3.97
N ARG A 135 16.06 -7.90 -5.28
CA ARG A 135 16.99 -7.56 -6.35
C ARG A 135 17.18 -6.04 -6.51
N ALA A 136 18.29 -5.67 -7.15
CA ALA A 136 18.58 -4.27 -7.48
C ALA A 136 17.67 -3.79 -8.62
N THR A 137 16.57 -3.15 -8.27
CA THR A 137 15.62 -2.55 -9.21
C THR A 137 15.03 -1.27 -8.64
N ASN A 138 14.23 -0.55 -9.44
CA ASN A 138 13.51 0.62 -8.97
C ASN A 138 12.26 0.22 -8.18
N PHE A 139 12.13 0.74 -6.98
CA PHE A 139 10.95 0.60 -6.13
C PHE A 139 10.68 1.91 -5.39
N PHE A 140 9.53 2.02 -4.72
CA PHE A 140 9.07 3.25 -4.05
C PHE A 140 8.98 4.48 -4.97
N GLY A 141 8.70 4.28 -6.27
CA GLY A 141 8.55 5.38 -7.23
C GLY A 141 9.87 6.02 -7.69
N LYS A 142 11.01 5.36 -7.47
CA LYS A 142 12.32 5.80 -7.98
C LYS A 142 12.31 5.80 -9.51
N ARG A 143 12.86 6.85 -10.12
CA ARG A 143 13.01 7.01 -11.57
C ARG A 143 14.46 6.77 -12.00
N GLY A 144 14.63 6.48 -13.29
CA GLY A 144 15.93 6.15 -13.88
C GLY A 144 16.35 4.73 -13.50
N TYR A 145 16.87 3.96 -14.43
CA TYR A 145 17.23 2.56 -14.21
C TYR A 145 18.72 2.33 -14.49
N SER A 146 19.38 1.66 -13.53
CA SER A 146 20.74 1.17 -13.69
C SER A 146 20.76 -0.32 -13.40
N HIS A 147 21.32 -1.10 -14.32
CA HIS A 147 21.37 -2.54 -14.19
C HIS A 147 22.62 -2.99 -13.41
N TYR A 148 22.41 -3.73 -12.33
CA TYR A 148 23.47 -4.27 -11.46
C TYR A 148 23.25 -5.77 -11.21
N PRO A 149 23.53 -6.68 -12.16
CA PRO A 149 23.20 -8.10 -12.04
C PRO A 149 23.79 -8.78 -10.80
N ALA A 150 25.00 -8.36 -10.39
CA ALA A 150 25.70 -8.94 -9.23
C ALA A 150 25.07 -8.57 -7.86
N ALA A 151 24.03 -7.72 -7.84
CA ALA A 151 23.42 -7.21 -6.60
C ALA A 151 22.03 -7.79 -6.35
N ASP A 152 21.58 -8.81 -7.07
CA ASP A 152 20.20 -9.28 -7.00
C ASP A 152 19.82 -10.00 -5.69
N GLY A 153 20.79 -10.54 -4.97
CA GLY A 153 20.51 -11.19 -3.67
C GLY A 153 19.75 -12.49 -3.79
N VAL A 154 18.67 -12.66 -3.02
CA VAL A 154 17.82 -13.86 -3.06
C VAL A 154 16.95 -13.82 -4.32
N ALA A 155 16.95 -14.90 -5.09
CA ALA A 155 16.18 -15.01 -6.33
C ALA A 155 14.68 -15.15 -6.07
N ILE A 156 13.85 -14.73 -7.05
CA ILE A 156 12.39 -14.75 -6.93
C ILE A 156 11.86 -16.18 -6.70
N ASP A 157 12.45 -17.18 -7.35
CA ASP A 157 12.03 -18.58 -7.19
C ASP A 157 12.23 -19.08 -5.75
N GLN A 158 13.35 -18.73 -5.10
CA GLN A 158 13.59 -19.06 -3.69
C GLN A 158 12.64 -18.35 -2.74
N THR A 159 12.31 -17.08 -3.06
CA THR A 159 11.35 -16.30 -2.29
C THR A 159 9.94 -16.87 -2.43
N LEU A 160 9.51 -17.18 -3.64
CA LEU A 160 8.17 -17.71 -3.92
C LEU A 160 7.99 -19.12 -3.35
N ASP A 161 9.01 -19.98 -3.43
CA ASP A 161 9.04 -21.31 -2.81
C ASP A 161 8.81 -21.22 -1.29
N ALA A 162 9.55 -20.34 -0.62
CA ALA A 162 9.38 -20.11 0.81
C ALA A 162 7.98 -19.56 1.18
N LEU A 163 7.40 -18.71 0.34
CA LEU A 163 6.04 -18.21 0.54
C LEU A 163 4.99 -19.29 0.29
N ASN A 164 5.22 -20.17 -0.72
CA ASN A 164 4.31 -21.27 -1.00
C ASN A 164 4.27 -22.28 0.16
N GLU A 165 5.39 -22.56 0.82
CA GLU A 165 5.39 -23.39 2.05
C GLU A 165 4.47 -22.83 3.14
N LEU A 166 4.43 -21.51 3.30
CA LEU A 166 3.53 -20.89 4.30
C LEU A 166 2.06 -21.07 3.92
N VAL A 167 1.76 -21.13 2.61
CA VAL A 167 0.41 -21.43 2.12
C VAL A 167 0.05 -22.88 2.38
N ASP A 168 0.95 -23.81 2.06
CA ASP A 168 0.77 -25.25 2.25
C ASP A 168 0.58 -25.62 3.75
N GLU A 169 1.23 -24.89 4.64
CA GLU A 169 1.08 -25.00 6.09
C GLU A 169 -0.19 -24.31 6.64
N GLY A 170 -0.89 -23.52 5.84
CA GLY A 170 -2.09 -22.78 6.24
C GLY A 170 -1.83 -21.52 7.07
N LEU A 171 -0.57 -21.10 7.25
CA LEU A 171 -0.20 -19.87 7.95
C LEU A 171 -0.56 -18.63 7.13
N VAL A 172 -0.62 -18.76 5.82
CA VAL A 172 -0.95 -17.70 4.85
C VAL A 172 -1.99 -18.24 3.88
N LYS A 173 -3.07 -17.49 3.65
CA LYS A 173 -4.09 -17.90 2.66
C LYS A 173 -3.72 -17.49 1.24
N ASN A 174 -3.13 -16.31 1.06
CA ASN A 174 -2.81 -15.76 -0.26
C ASN A 174 -1.50 -14.99 -0.23
N ILE A 175 -0.81 -14.97 -1.38
CA ILE A 175 0.46 -14.27 -1.57
C ILE A 175 0.24 -13.01 -2.41
N GLY A 176 0.86 -11.90 -2.01
CA GLY A 176 0.94 -10.66 -2.78
C GLY A 176 2.36 -10.13 -2.90
N ILE A 177 2.54 -9.17 -3.78
CA ILE A 177 3.81 -8.45 -3.95
C ILE A 177 3.59 -6.96 -3.83
N SER A 178 4.63 -6.23 -3.47
CA SER A 178 4.56 -4.76 -3.35
C SER A 178 5.81 -4.10 -3.89
N ASN A 179 5.66 -2.87 -4.41
CA ASN A 179 6.72 -2.10 -5.02
C ASN A 179 7.44 -2.83 -6.18
N GLU A 180 6.70 -3.69 -6.84
CA GLU A 180 7.24 -4.55 -7.88
C GLU A 180 7.15 -3.91 -9.26
N THR A 181 8.02 -4.34 -10.16
CA THR A 181 8.09 -3.94 -11.56
C THR A 181 7.27 -4.88 -12.46
N PRO A 182 6.94 -4.50 -13.70
CA PRO A 182 6.28 -5.40 -14.64
C PRO A 182 7.04 -6.72 -14.85
N TRP A 183 8.38 -6.65 -14.97
CA TRP A 183 9.22 -7.85 -15.12
C TRP A 183 9.09 -8.78 -13.92
N GLY A 184 9.20 -8.25 -12.69
CA GLY A 184 9.13 -9.09 -11.50
C GLY A 184 7.73 -9.67 -11.28
N ALA A 185 6.66 -8.91 -11.56
CA ALA A 185 5.30 -9.44 -11.47
C ALA A 185 5.10 -10.63 -12.43
N MET A 186 5.53 -10.50 -13.68
CA MET A 186 5.45 -11.60 -14.66
C MET A 186 6.33 -12.78 -14.29
N GLU A 187 7.50 -12.56 -13.68
CA GLU A 187 8.37 -13.63 -13.21
C GLU A 187 7.75 -14.43 -12.05
N TYR A 188 7.12 -13.78 -11.08
CA TYR A 188 6.33 -14.47 -10.03
C TYR A 188 5.22 -15.32 -10.64
N LEU A 189 4.47 -14.81 -11.61
CA LEU A 189 3.38 -15.51 -12.28
C LEU A 189 3.90 -16.70 -13.11
N ARG A 190 4.98 -16.50 -13.87
CA ARG A 190 5.62 -17.56 -14.66
C ARG A 190 6.08 -18.71 -13.77
N LEU A 191 6.82 -18.41 -12.71
CA LEU A 191 7.33 -19.42 -11.76
C LEU A 191 6.19 -20.16 -11.07
N ALA A 192 5.15 -19.47 -10.63
CA ALA A 192 3.98 -20.10 -10.03
C ALA A 192 3.34 -21.11 -11.00
N SER A 193 3.17 -20.72 -12.27
CA SER A 193 2.59 -21.61 -13.30
C SER A 193 3.48 -22.82 -13.61
N GLU A 194 4.80 -22.62 -13.75
CA GLU A 194 5.73 -23.69 -14.09
C GLU A 194 5.94 -24.71 -12.95
N ARG A 195 5.87 -24.23 -11.70
CA ARG A 195 6.12 -25.06 -10.51
C ARG A 195 4.84 -25.61 -9.86
N GLY A 196 3.65 -25.18 -10.32
CA GLY A 196 2.38 -25.51 -9.69
C GLY A 196 2.21 -24.87 -8.30
N TRP A 197 2.86 -23.71 -8.06
CA TRP A 197 2.79 -22.97 -6.81
C TRP A 197 1.63 -21.96 -6.80
N SER A 198 1.34 -21.45 -5.62
CA SER A 198 0.33 -20.40 -5.44
C SER A 198 0.69 -19.15 -6.22
N LYS A 199 -0.26 -18.64 -7.02
CA LYS A 199 -0.11 -17.37 -7.74
C LYS A 199 -0.21 -16.19 -6.77
N ILE A 200 0.51 -15.12 -7.10
CA ILE A 200 0.25 -13.83 -6.47
C ILE A 200 -1.17 -13.36 -6.83
N VAL A 201 -1.89 -12.77 -5.87
CA VAL A 201 -3.28 -12.30 -6.05
C VAL A 201 -3.39 -10.77 -6.10
N SER A 202 -2.32 -10.06 -5.79
CA SER A 202 -2.30 -8.59 -5.78
C SER A 202 -0.92 -8.01 -5.97
N ILE A 203 -0.89 -6.77 -6.47
CA ILE A 203 0.30 -5.92 -6.53
C ILE A 203 0.01 -4.66 -5.71
N GLN A 204 0.75 -4.41 -4.63
CA GLN A 204 0.59 -3.19 -3.84
C GLN A 204 1.64 -2.16 -4.23
N ASN A 205 1.27 -1.19 -5.06
CA ASN A 205 2.16 -0.15 -5.57
C ASN A 205 1.58 1.25 -5.35
N VAL A 206 2.47 2.25 -5.43
CA VAL A 206 2.04 3.65 -5.38
C VAL A 206 1.18 4.00 -6.59
N TYR A 207 0.02 4.60 -6.33
CA TYR A 207 -0.83 5.13 -7.39
C TYR A 207 -1.67 6.32 -6.89
N ASN A 208 -1.57 7.44 -7.58
CA ASN A 208 -2.32 8.67 -7.32
C ASN A 208 -2.21 9.63 -8.52
N LEU A 209 -2.87 10.78 -8.47
CA LEU A 209 -2.85 11.80 -9.53
C LEU A 209 -1.44 12.30 -9.89
N LEU A 210 -0.47 12.27 -8.96
CA LEU A 210 0.93 12.69 -9.18
C LEU A 210 1.86 11.52 -9.51
N SER A 211 1.41 10.27 -9.39
CA SER A 211 2.23 9.07 -9.65
C SER A 211 1.41 8.02 -10.38
N ARG A 212 1.49 8.03 -11.70
CA ARG A 212 0.68 7.18 -12.59
C ARG A 212 1.49 6.09 -13.31
N GLN A 213 2.68 5.77 -12.79
CA GLN A 213 3.59 4.80 -13.41
C GLN A 213 3.00 3.40 -13.54
N PHE A 214 2.04 3.03 -12.66
CA PHE A 214 1.36 1.74 -12.73
C PHE A 214 0.62 1.53 -14.06
N GLU A 215 0.12 2.61 -14.68
CA GLU A 215 -0.60 2.56 -15.96
C GLU A 215 0.30 2.11 -17.14
N VAL A 216 1.63 2.24 -17.02
CA VAL A 216 2.59 1.99 -18.10
C VAL A 216 3.04 0.51 -18.17
N GLY A 217 2.22 -0.42 -17.86
CA GLY A 217 2.57 -1.85 -17.96
C GLY A 217 1.93 -2.71 -16.90
N LEU A 218 2.00 -2.32 -15.63
CA LEU A 218 1.37 -3.10 -14.55
C LEU A 218 -0.16 -3.12 -14.62
N ALA A 219 -0.80 -2.07 -15.14
CA ALA A 219 -2.25 -2.04 -15.29
C ALA A 219 -2.76 -3.11 -16.26
N GLU A 220 -2.07 -3.35 -17.38
CA GLU A 220 -2.41 -4.43 -18.30
C GLU A 220 -2.22 -5.80 -17.64
N ILE A 221 -1.11 -6.01 -16.93
CA ILE A 221 -0.86 -7.25 -16.19
C ILE A 221 -1.95 -7.47 -15.14
N ALA A 222 -2.29 -6.43 -14.37
CA ALA A 222 -3.31 -6.52 -13.34
C ALA A 222 -4.66 -7.01 -13.87
N LEU A 223 -5.06 -6.53 -15.06
CA LEU A 223 -6.34 -6.89 -15.69
C LEU A 223 -6.30 -8.26 -16.40
N ARG A 224 -5.16 -8.63 -17.00
CA ARG A 224 -5.06 -9.89 -17.75
C ARG A 224 -4.80 -11.10 -16.87
N GLU A 225 -4.07 -10.90 -15.77
CA GLU A 225 -3.65 -11.97 -14.86
C GLU A 225 -4.48 -12.05 -13.58
N ASP A 226 -5.50 -11.19 -13.44
CA ASP A 226 -6.32 -11.06 -12.24
C ASP A 226 -5.49 -10.81 -10.96
N VAL A 227 -4.53 -9.89 -11.05
CA VAL A 227 -3.65 -9.47 -9.94
C VAL A 227 -3.79 -7.98 -9.66
N GLY A 228 -4.95 -7.57 -9.20
CA GLY A 228 -5.33 -6.17 -9.06
C GLY A 228 -4.44 -5.34 -8.15
N LEU A 229 -4.49 -4.02 -8.36
CA LEU A 229 -3.71 -3.05 -7.58
C LEU A 229 -4.33 -2.79 -6.21
N LEU A 230 -3.53 -2.92 -5.17
CA LEU A 230 -3.74 -2.29 -3.86
C LEU A 230 -2.99 -0.95 -3.88
N ALA A 231 -3.72 0.15 -4.13
CA ALA A 231 -3.12 1.46 -4.36
C ALA A 231 -2.74 2.13 -3.05
N TYR A 232 -1.44 2.24 -2.72
CA TYR A 232 -1.00 2.97 -1.54
C TYR A 232 -0.63 4.43 -1.86
N SER A 233 -0.62 5.29 -0.82
CA SER A 233 -0.40 6.73 -0.91
C SER A 233 -1.31 7.45 -1.93
N PRO A 234 -2.62 7.18 -1.92
CA PRO A 234 -3.53 7.81 -2.88
C PRO A 234 -3.59 9.33 -2.77
N LEU A 235 -3.26 9.88 -1.59
CA LEU A 235 -3.16 11.31 -1.32
C LEU A 235 -1.72 11.87 -1.39
N ALA A 236 -0.76 11.14 -2.00
CA ALA A 236 0.61 11.61 -2.19
C ALA A 236 1.25 12.19 -0.92
N PHE A 237 1.22 11.44 0.20
CA PHE A 237 1.70 11.88 1.53
C PHE A 237 0.94 13.10 2.09
N GLY A 238 -0.28 13.34 1.63
CA GLY A 238 -1.11 14.47 2.01
C GLY A 238 -0.95 15.70 1.10
N VAL A 239 -0.13 15.64 0.05
CA VAL A 239 0.00 16.73 -0.93
C VAL A 239 -1.33 16.94 -1.66
N LEU A 240 -1.99 15.88 -2.06
CA LEU A 240 -3.30 15.90 -2.73
C LEU A 240 -4.50 16.19 -1.79
N THR A 241 -4.24 16.72 -0.59
CA THR A 241 -5.29 17.38 0.23
C THR A 241 -5.30 18.89 0.02
N GLY A 242 -4.32 19.45 -0.69
CA GLY A 242 -4.16 20.89 -0.90
C GLY A 242 -3.48 21.64 0.25
N LYS A 243 -3.28 21.03 1.42
CA LYS A 243 -2.76 21.71 2.63
C LYS A 243 -1.33 22.24 2.53
N TYR A 244 -0.59 21.85 1.49
CA TYR A 244 0.78 22.32 1.24
C TYR A 244 0.88 23.33 0.10
N ILE A 245 -0.21 23.70 -0.55
CA ILE A 245 -0.23 24.71 -1.61
C ILE A 245 0.31 26.03 -1.06
N GLY A 246 1.16 26.71 -1.84
CA GLY A 246 1.86 27.93 -1.43
C GLY A 246 3.06 27.68 -0.51
N GLY A 247 3.62 26.47 -0.52
CA GLY A 247 4.82 26.12 0.28
C GLY A 247 4.58 25.96 1.78
N VAL A 248 3.34 25.98 2.23
CA VAL A 248 2.98 25.87 3.65
C VAL A 248 3.19 24.42 4.12
N LYS A 249 3.81 24.23 5.30
CA LYS A 249 3.94 22.93 5.97
C LYS A 249 3.28 22.99 7.36
N PRO A 250 1.97 22.73 7.47
CA PRO A 250 1.26 22.82 8.75
C PRO A 250 1.92 21.97 9.83
N LYS A 251 1.99 22.51 11.06
CA LYS A 251 2.56 21.78 12.20
C LYS A 251 1.86 20.43 12.40
N GLY A 252 2.64 19.38 12.65
CA GLY A 252 2.11 18.02 12.79
C GLY A 252 1.81 17.31 11.48
N SER A 253 1.88 18.00 10.32
CA SER A 253 1.71 17.35 9.03
C SER A 253 2.94 16.50 8.65
N ARG A 254 2.74 15.51 7.78
CA ARG A 254 3.77 14.53 7.41
C ARG A 254 5.03 15.16 6.84
N LEU A 255 4.91 16.16 5.96
CA LEU A 255 6.07 16.86 5.38
C LEU A 255 6.76 17.80 6.37
N ALA A 256 6.08 18.23 7.43
CA ALA A 256 6.68 19.02 8.51
C ALA A 256 7.42 18.13 9.52
N LEU A 257 6.93 16.90 9.75
CA LEU A 257 7.49 15.96 10.73
C LEU A 257 8.67 15.15 10.20
N PHE A 258 8.67 14.84 8.88
CA PHE A 258 9.58 13.84 8.33
C PHE A 258 10.13 14.26 6.96
N GLU A 259 11.39 14.68 6.90
CA GLU A 259 12.10 15.10 5.68
C GLU A 259 12.18 13.98 4.61
N ARG A 260 12.16 12.71 5.03
CA ARG A 260 12.21 11.56 4.11
C ARG A 260 11.03 11.48 3.12
N PHE A 261 9.90 12.13 3.40
CA PHE A 261 8.72 12.12 2.52
C PHE A 261 8.79 13.20 1.45
N SER A 262 9.94 13.35 0.79
CA SER A 262 10.18 14.40 -0.22
C SER A 262 9.75 14.05 -1.64
N ARG A 263 9.24 12.83 -1.91
CA ARG A 263 8.87 12.36 -3.28
C ARG A 263 7.99 13.35 -4.06
N TYR A 264 7.09 14.03 -3.38
CA TYR A 264 6.14 14.98 -3.94
C TYR A 264 6.42 16.43 -3.56
N ASP A 265 7.59 16.72 -2.96
CA ASP A 265 8.03 18.05 -2.54
C ASP A 265 8.85 18.68 -3.69
N SER A 266 8.17 19.06 -4.77
CA SER A 266 8.77 19.71 -5.94
C SER A 266 7.83 20.76 -6.53
N LEU A 267 8.38 21.75 -7.23
CA LEU A 267 7.61 22.80 -7.92
C LEU A 267 6.59 22.20 -8.91
N GLN A 268 6.95 21.12 -9.60
CA GLN A 268 6.05 20.45 -10.55
C GLN A 268 4.87 19.80 -9.82
N SER A 269 5.12 19.15 -8.69
CA SER A 269 4.05 18.57 -7.87
C SER A 269 3.14 19.64 -7.28
N GLU A 270 3.70 20.77 -6.86
CA GLU A 270 2.93 21.90 -6.35
C GLU A 270 2.03 22.50 -7.44
N ALA A 271 2.58 22.79 -8.63
CA ALA A 271 1.83 23.31 -9.75
C ALA A 271 0.71 22.37 -10.21
N ALA A 272 0.99 21.06 -10.29
CA ALA A 272 -0.03 20.07 -10.62
C ALA A 272 -1.11 19.97 -9.54
N THR A 273 -0.72 20.02 -8.26
CA THR A 273 -1.67 19.99 -7.13
C THR A 273 -2.59 21.21 -7.14
N ALA A 274 -2.05 22.41 -7.42
CA ALA A 274 -2.84 23.64 -7.53
C ALA A 274 -3.86 23.54 -8.70
N ALA A 275 -3.46 23.01 -9.85
CA ALA A 275 -4.37 22.78 -10.97
C ALA A 275 -5.49 21.78 -10.63
N TYR A 276 -5.17 20.66 -9.97
CA TYR A 276 -6.16 19.69 -9.50
C TYR A 276 -7.09 20.28 -8.43
N PHE A 277 -6.59 21.20 -7.59
CA PHE A 277 -7.40 21.86 -6.59
C PHE A 277 -8.50 22.73 -7.24
N GLU A 278 -8.17 23.49 -8.28
CA GLU A 278 -9.16 24.28 -9.02
C GLU A 278 -10.20 23.37 -9.72
N ILE A 279 -9.76 22.28 -10.34
CA ILE A 279 -10.70 21.30 -10.95
C ILE A 279 -11.65 20.72 -9.89
N ALA A 280 -11.14 20.31 -8.72
CA ALA A 280 -11.99 19.80 -7.65
C ALA A 280 -13.03 20.82 -7.21
N LYS A 281 -12.62 22.08 -7.03
CA LYS A 281 -13.48 23.21 -6.65
C LYS A 281 -14.58 23.47 -7.69
N GLU A 282 -14.26 23.44 -8.99
CA GLU A 282 -15.24 23.60 -10.08
C GLU A 282 -16.34 22.53 -10.04
N HIS A 283 -16.03 21.35 -9.51
CA HIS A 283 -16.97 20.23 -9.36
C HIS A 283 -17.60 20.15 -7.95
N GLY A 284 -17.35 21.12 -7.08
CA GLY A 284 -17.88 21.13 -5.71
C GLY A 284 -17.30 20.06 -4.78
N LEU A 285 -16.09 19.58 -5.07
CA LEU A 285 -15.40 18.53 -4.31
C LEU A 285 -14.20 19.11 -3.54
N SER A 286 -13.83 18.47 -2.44
CA SER A 286 -12.47 18.65 -1.91
C SER A 286 -11.45 17.94 -2.82
N LEU A 287 -10.20 18.41 -2.81
CA LEU A 287 -9.13 17.73 -3.56
C LEU A 287 -8.89 16.31 -3.04
N THR A 288 -9.06 16.09 -1.72
CA THR A 288 -9.03 14.76 -1.10
C THR A 288 -10.05 13.82 -1.74
N GLN A 289 -11.30 14.26 -1.79
CA GLN A 289 -12.42 13.51 -2.38
C GLN A 289 -12.16 13.18 -3.85
N MET A 290 -11.80 14.17 -4.66
CA MET A 290 -11.50 13.96 -6.07
C MET A 290 -10.34 12.98 -6.26
N SER A 291 -9.27 13.10 -5.48
CA SER A 291 -8.08 12.25 -5.59
C SER A 291 -8.36 10.79 -5.25
N LEU A 292 -9.13 10.54 -4.20
CA LEU A 292 -9.52 9.19 -3.80
C LEU A 292 -10.52 8.57 -4.78
N ALA A 293 -11.54 9.33 -5.20
CA ALA A 293 -12.50 8.88 -6.20
C ALA A 293 -11.81 8.53 -7.53
N PHE A 294 -10.81 9.32 -7.96
CA PHE A 294 -10.01 9.01 -9.14
C PHE A 294 -9.33 7.64 -9.04
N VAL A 295 -8.71 7.33 -7.91
CA VAL A 295 -8.05 6.02 -7.70
C VAL A 295 -9.06 4.89 -7.67
N CYS A 296 -10.15 5.05 -6.93
CA CYS A 296 -11.20 4.03 -6.77
C CYS A 296 -11.90 3.68 -8.10
N GLN A 297 -11.98 4.62 -9.05
CA GLN A 297 -12.65 4.39 -10.32
C GLN A 297 -11.80 3.63 -11.35
N GLN A 298 -10.50 3.43 -11.11
CA GLN A 298 -9.66 2.70 -12.05
C GLN A 298 -10.01 1.22 -12.08
N PRO A 299 -10.15 0.61 -13.26
CA PRO A 299 -10.57 -0.79 -13.40
C PRO A 299 -9.53 -1.79 -12.86
N PHE A 300 -8.25 -1.41 -12.85
CA PHE A 300 -7.15 -2.23 -12.35
C PHE A 300 -6.92 -2.09 -10.82
N VAL A 301 -7.62 -1.18 -10.13
CA VAL A 301 -7.53 -1.00 -8.67
C VAL A 301 -8.51 -1.93 -7.98
N THR A 302 -8.00 -2.83 -7.13
CA THR A 302 -8.83 -3.67 -6.26
C THR A 302 -9.23 -2.93 -5.00
N SER A 303 -8.28 -2.25 -4.35
CA SER A 303 -8.54 -1.45 -3.15
C SER A 303 -7.61 -0.26 -3.06
N CYS A 304 -8.14 0.88 -2.64
CA CYS A 304 -7.43 2.13 -2.36
C CYS A 304 -7.09 2.17 -0.87
N LEU A 305 -5.80 2.04 -0.52
CA LEU A 305 -5.34 2.03 0.87
C LEU A 305 -5.23 3.44 1.42
N ILE A 306 -6.19 3.83 2.23
CA ILE A 306 -6.21 5.11 2.92
C ILE A 306 -5.49 5.04 4.26
N GLY A 307 -4.97 6.17 4.72
CA GLY A 307 -4.45 6.37 6.08
C GLY A 307 -4.96 7.68 6.64
N ALA A 308 -5.15 7.74 7.94
CA ALA A 308 -5.60 8.93 8.64
C ALA A 308 -4.82 9.12 9.94
N THR A 309 -4.60 10.36 10.35
CA THR A 309 -4.03 10.71 11.66
C THR A 309 -5.08 11.25 12.64
N ASP A 310 -6.32 11.44 12.18
CA ASP A 310 -7.47 11.78 13.00
C ASP A 310 -8.77 11.26 12.35
N MET A 311 -9.86 11.25 13.13
CA MET A 311 -11.15 10.69 12.72
C MET A 311 -11.86 11.52 11.63
N ASN A 312 -11.58 12.82 11.51
CA ASN A 312 -12.18 13.63 10.44
C ASN A 312 -11.60 13.26 9.09
N GLN A 313 -10.26 13.07 9.03
CA GLN A 313 -9.59 12.56 7.83
C GLN A 313 -10.11 11.17 7.46
N LEU A 314 -10.29 10.28 8.45
CA LEU A 314 -10.78 8.92 8.19
C LEU A 314 -12.20 8.95 7.59
N ARG A 315 -13.10 9.77 8.14
CA ARG A 315 -14.46 9.93 7.63
C ARG A 315 -14.47 10.46 6.20
N GLU A 316 -13.77 11.57 5.93
CA GLU A 316 -13.65 12.13 4.59
C GLU A 316 -13.09 11.13 3.58
N ASN A 317 -12.04 10.39 3.98
CA ASN A 317 -11.40 9.40 3.11
C ASN A 317 -12.34 8.23 2.79
N ILE A 318 -13.09 7.74 3.75
CA ILE A 318 -14.05 6.64 3.52
C ILE A 318 -15.22 7.13 2.67
N ASP A 319 -15.76 8.32 2.91
CA ASP A 319 -16.90 8.86 2.16
C ASP A 319 -16.59 9.07 0.67
N ALA A 320 -15.32 9.20 0.31
CA ALA A 320 -14.89 9.40 -1.08
C ALA A 320 -15.28 8.24 -2.04
N PHE A 321 -15.57 7.02 -1.54
CA PHE A 321 -15.98 5.90 -2.41
C PHE A 321 -17.37 6.12 -3.06
N GLU A 322 -18.21 6.97 -2.49
CA GLU A 322 -19.54 7.29 -3.00
C GLU A 322 -19.50 8.25 -4.19
N ILE A 323 -18.37 8.93 -4.38
CA ILE A 323 -18.20 9.97 -5.40
C ILE A 323 -17.92 9.31 -6.75
N LYS A 324 -18.73 9.70 -7.74
CA LYS A 324 -18.52 9.35 -9.15
C LYS A 324 -18.03 10.59 -9.90
N LEU A 325 -16.78 10.56 -10.33
CA LEU A 325 -16.22 11.64 -11.14
C LEU A 325 -16.79 11.55 -12.58
N PRO A 326 -17.25 12.67 -13.15
CA PRO A 326 -17.59 12.75 -14.55
C PRO A 326 -16.40 12.40 -15.46
N LYS A 327 -16.68 11.90 -16.68
CA LYS A 327 -15.60 11.55 -17.64
C LYS A 327 -14.73 12.75 -18.00
N GLU A 328 -15.31 13.94 -18.06
CA GLU A 328 -14.60 15.18 -18.31
C GLU A 328 -13.56 15.46 -17.23
N THR A 329 -13.92 15.31 -15.94
CA THR A 329 -12.98 15.47 -14.82
C THR A 329 -11.82 14.49 -14.91
N VAL A 330 -12.10 13.23 -15.25
CA VAL A 330 -11.06 12.21 -15.46
C VAL A 330 -10.17 12.56 -16.68
N SER A 331 -10.75 13.06 -17.77
CA SER A 331 -10.02 13.48 -18.96
C SER A 331 -9.08 14.66 -18.68
N TYR A 332 -9.50 15.66 -17.88
CA TYR A 332 -8.66 16.77 -17.47
C TYR A 332 -7.42 16.31 -16.68
N THR A 333 -7.53 15.27 -15.86
CA THR A 333 -6.37 14.71 -15.16
C THR A 333 -5.30 14.13 -16.10
N HIS A 334 -5.64 13.78 -17.33
CA HIS A 334 -4.70 13.35 -18.38
C HIS A 334 -4.02 14.53 -19.10
N LEU A 335 -4.65 15.71 -19.15
CA LEU A 335 -4.17 16.87 -19.90
C LEU A 335 -3.20 17.75 -19.10
N THR A 336 -3.27 17.74 -17.79
CA THR A 336 -2.56 18.69 -16.91
C THR A 336 -1.21 18.20 -16.39
N LEU A 337 -0.80 16.95 -16.69
CA LEU A 337 0.57 16.54 -16.38
C LEU A 337 1.53 17.26 -17.34
N PRO A 338 2.48 18.08 -16.84
CA PRO A 338 3.52 18.69 -17.68
C PRO A 338 4.55 17.63 -18.10
N THR A 339 4.13 16.65 -18.90
CA THR A 339 5.03 15.66 -19.50
C THR A 339 5.74 16.20 -20.76
N ARG A 340 5.50 17.44 -21.15
CA ARG A 340 6.13 18.06 -22.31
C ARG A 340 7.04 19.23 -21.95
N LYS A 341 8.05 19.03 -21.12
CA LYS A 341 9.29 19.83 -21.09
C LYS A 341 10.33 19.13 -20.24
N LEU A 342 10.83 18.02 -20.73
CA LEU A 342 12.14 17.48 -20.38
C LEU A 342 12.71 16.89 -21.68
N VAL A 343 13.19 17.76 -22.55
CA VAL A 343 14.30 17.53 -23.47
C VAL A 343 15.31 18.61 -23.17
#